data_e630b9b165742c59fe4412574d79085c
#
_entry.id   e630b9b165742c59fe4412574d79085c
#
_cell.length_a   1.000
_cell.length_b   1.000
_cell.length_c   1.000
_cell.angle_alpha   90.00
_cell.angle_beta   90.00
_cell.angle_gamma   90.00
#
_symmetry.space_group_name_H-M   'P 1'
#
loop_
_entity.id
_entity.type
_entity.pdbx_description
1 polymer ?
#
loop_
_entity_poly.entity_id
_entity_poly.type
_entity_poly.pdbx_seq_one_letter_code
_entity_poly.pdbx_strand_id
1 'polypeptide(L)' 'MGTRVYILIETTVGKTIEVAQALESLKMITSVDTVTGPYNIIGIAEAESLASIGDLISEGMHRIPGIEKTITCLSISN' A
#
# COMPACT_ATOMS: atom_id res chain seq x y z
N MET A 1 14.07 -5.94 14.05
CA MET A 1 13.91 -6.23 12.63
C MET A 1 12.47 -6.08 12.25
N GLY A 2 12.22 -5.39 11.20
CA GLY A 2 10.87 -5.14 10.77
C GLY A 2 10.42 -6.08 9.69
N THR A 3 9.12 -6.03 9.43
CA THR A 3 8.51 -6.74 8.32
C THR A 3 8.26 -5.73 7.22
N ARG A 4 8.71 -6.02 6.00
CA ARG A 4 8.50 -5.16 4.85
C ARG A 4 7.60 -5.84 3.85
N VAL A 5 6.64 -5.09 3.33
CA VAL A 5 5.76 -5.60 2.26
C VAL A 5 5.72 -4.60 1.12
N TYR A 6 5.51 -5.11 -0.07
CA TYR A 6 5.25 -4.33 -1.26
C TYR A 6 3.77 -4.50 -1.59
N ILE A 7 3.08 -3.38 -1.75
CA ILE A 7 1.65 -3.40 -1.98
C ILE A 7 1.38 -2.86 -3.37
N LEU A 8 0.81 -3.72 -4.21
CA LEU A 8 0.47 -3.36 -5.58
C LEU A 8 -1.00 -2.96 -5.58
N ILE A 9 -1.29 -1.75 -6.06
CA ILE A 9 -2.61 -1.16 -5.90
C ILE A 9 -3.18 -0.78 -7.25
N GLU A 10 -4.41 -1.23 -7.49
CA GLU A 10 -5.18 -0.81 -8.64
C GLU A 10 -6.21 0.20 -8.16
N THR A 11 -6.29 1.34 -8.85
CA THR A 11 -7.19 2.42 -8.45
C THR A 11 -8.30 2.61 -9.47
N THR A 12 -9.39 3.21 -9.01
CA THR A 12 -10.45 3.68 -9.89
C THR A 12 -9.89 4.75 -10.82
N VAL A 13 -10.35 4.76 -12.06
CA VAL A 13 -9.92 5.73 -13.06
C VAL A 13 -10.13 7.15 -12.51
N GLY A 14 -9.08 7.97 -12.58
CA GLY A 14 -9.13 9.34 -12.13
C GLY A 14 -8.86 9.55 -10.64
N LYS A 15 -8.60 8.48 -9.89
CA LYS A 15 -8.40 8.57 -8.45
C LYS A 15 -6.98 8.28 -8.00
N THR A 16 -6.08 8.00 -8.93
CA THR A 16 -4.73 7.55 -8.57
C THR A 16 -3.99 8.56 -7.70
N ILE A 17 -4.04 9.85 -8.04
CA ILE A 17 -3.33 10.87 -7.28
C ILE A 17 -3.88 11.00 -5.87
N GLU A 18 -5.22 10.99 -5.74
CA GLU A 18 -5.85 11.09 -4.43
C GLU A 18 -5.50 9.90 -3.55
N VAL A 19 -5.49 8.69 -4.15
CA VAL A 19 -5.13 7.49 -3.40
C VAL A 19 -3.68 7.55 -2.97
N ALA A 20 -2.77 7.98 -3.86
CA ALA A 20 -1.36 8.08 -3.52
C ALA A 20 -1.14 9.03 -2.35
N GLN A 21 -1.82 10.18 -2.36
CA GLN A 21 -1.69 11.14 -1.27
C GLN A 21 -2.22 10.58 0.05
N ALA A 22 -3.34 9.87 -0.01
CA ALA A 22 -3.90 9.26 1.20
C ALA A 22 -2.96 8.20 1.76
N LEU A 23 -2.32 7.41 0.89
CA LEU A 23 -1.38 6.39 1.33
C LEU A 23 -0.18 7.01 2.03
N GLU A 24 0.31 8.14 1.51
CA GLU A 24 1.47 8.80 2.10
C GLU A 24 1.22 9.27 3.52
N SER A 25 -0.03 9.46 3.90
CA SER A 25 -0.36 9.89 5.25
C SER A 25 -0.39 8.74 6.26
N LEU A 26 -0.31 7.50 5.79
CA LEU A 26 -0.36 6.34 6.68
C LEU A 26 1.02 6.08 7.26
N LYS A 27 1.06 5.85 8.57
CA LYS A 27 2.30 5.81 9.32
C LYS A 27 3.27 4.73 8.86
N MET A 28 2.75 3.56 8.55
CA MET A 28 3.60 2.43 8.18
C MET A 28 4.07 2.47 6.74
N ILE A 29 3.49 3.35 5.93
CA ILE A 29 3.89 3.46 4.52
C ILE A 29 5.16 4.30 4.45
N THR A 30 6.22 3.69 3.92
CA THR A 30 7.51 4.36 3.82
C THR A 30 7.78 4.92 2.43
N SER A 31 7.06 4.43 1.42
CA SER A 31 7.29 4.87 0.05
C SER A 31 6.04 4.63 -0.77
N VAL A 32 5.71 5.55 -1.67
CA VAL A 32 4.58 5.42 -2.57
C VAL A 32 5.03 5.88 -3.94
N ASP A 33 4.92 5.00 -4.94
CA ASP A 33 5.23 5.34 -6.32
C ASP A 33 4.00 5.12 -7.19
N THR A 34 3.69 6.12 -8.03
CA THR A 34 2.72 5.90 -9.09
C THR A 34 3.48 5.34 -10.28
N VAL A 35 2.89 4.33 -10.90
CA VAL A 35 3.60 3.58 -11.94
C VAL A 35 2.69 3.35 -13.12
N THR A 36 3.28 2.94 -14.25
CA THR A 36 2.52 2.46 -15.40
C THR A 36 2.65 0.94 -15.43
N GLY A 37 1.59 0.28 -15.89
CA GLY A 37 1.59 -1.19 -15.97
C GLY A 37 0.26 -1.73 -15.49
N PRO A 38 0.24 -2.99 -15.04
CA PRO A 38 -1.02 -3.61 -14.59
C PRO A 38 -1.54 -3.02 -13.29
N TYR A 39 -0.71 -2.26 -12.57
CA TYR A 39 -1.12 -1.58 -11.35
C TYR A 39 -0.82 -0.11 -11.48
N ASN A 40 -1.46 0.69 -10.64
CA ASN A 40 -1.34 2.15 -10.71
C ASN A 40 -0.36 2.68 -9.67
N ILE A 41 -0.24 1.98 -8.54
CA ILE A 41 0.58 2.44 -7.42
C ILE A 41 1.31 1.24 -6.83
N ILE A 42 2.56 1.46 -6.44
CA ILE A 42 3.30 0.49 -5.63
C ILE A 42 3.69 1.19 -4.34
N GLY A 43 3.23 0.65 -3.22
CA GLY A 43 3.57 1.17 -1.91
C GLY A 43 4.50 0.21 -1.19
N ILE A 44 5.35 0.77 -0.33
CA ILE A 44 6.18 -0.04 0.56
C ILE A 44 5.75 0.28 1.97
N ALA A 45 5.47 -0.76 2.75
CA ALA A 45 5.10 -0.60 4.15
C ALA A 45 6.07 -1.41 5.01
N GLU A 46 6.39 -0.87 6.17
CA GLU A 46 7.23 -1.55 7.14
C GLU A 46 6.59 -1.46 8.50
N ALA A 47 6.61 -2.57 9.22
CA ALA A 47 6.04 -2.64 10.55
C ALA A 47 6.79 -3.69 11.37
N GLU A 48 6.50 -3.72 12.67
CA GLU A 48 7.15 -4.67 13.57
C GLU A 48 6.76 -6.10 13.28
N SER A 49 5.54 -6.32 12.82
CA SER A 49 5.02 -7.66 12.64
C SER A 49 4.09 -7.73 11.45
N LEU A 50 3.88 -8.94 10.97
CA LEU A 50 2.92 -9.18 9.89
C LEU A 50 1.50 -8.85 10.35
N ALA A 51 1.20 -9.04 11.64
CA ALA A 51 -0.11 -8.69 12.15
C ALA A 51 -0.39 -7.18 12.02
N SER A 52 0.64 -6.35 12.26
CA SER A 52 0.50 -4.90 12.09
C SER A 52 0.24 -4.54 10.63
N ILE A 53 0.89 -5.25 9.71
CA ILE A 53 0.64 -5.06 8.27
C ILE A 53 -0.82 -5.40 7.93
N GLY A 54 -1.33 -6.49 8.51
CA GLY A 54 -2.72 -6.88 8.31
C GLY A 54 -3.68 -5.79 8.77
N ASP A 55 -3.39 -5.19 9.93
CA ASP A 55 -4.21 -4.09 10.43
C ASP A 55 -4.14 -2.87 9.51
N LEU A 56 -2.95 -2.57 9.00
CA LEU A 56 -2.78 -1.47 8.04
C LEU A 56 -3.71 -1.67 6.84
N ILE A 57 -3.71 -2.88 6.28
CA ILE A 57 -4.49 -3.14 5.08
C ILE A 57 -5.98 -3.12 5.38
N SER A 58 -6.41 -3.80 6.45
CA SER A 58 -7.83 -3.93 6.73
C SER A 58 -8.45 -2.67 7.29
N GLU A 59 -7.70 -1.87 8.03
CA GLU A 59 -8.25 -0.68 8.68
C GLU A 59 -7.81 0.61 8.03
N GLY A 60 -6.55 0.70 7.63
CA GLY A 60 -6.03 1.92 7.02
C GLY A 60 -6.39 2.03 5.56
N MET A 61 -5.95 1.07 4.77
CA MET A 61 -6.12 1.15 3.33
C MET A 61 -7.54 0.90 2.88
N HIS A 62 -8.26 0.04 3.60
CA HIS A 62 -9.63 -0.29 3.23
C HIS A 62 -10.55 0.94 3.29
N ARG A 63 -10.15 1.97 4.02
CA ARG A 63 -10.96 3.18 4.16
C ARG A 63 -10.65 4.23 3.10
N ILE A 64 -9.64 4.01 2.28
CA ILE A 64 -9.28 4.98 1.24
C ILE A 64 -10.17 4.77 0.04
N PRO A 65 -11.01 5.76 -0.32
CA PRO A 65 -11.84 5.63 -1.51
C PRO A 65 -10.98 5.66 -2.75
N GLY A 66 -11.35 4.87 -3.74
CA GLY A 66 -10.62 4.81 -4.99
C GLY A 66 -9.69 3.62 -5.14
N ILE A 67 -9.46 2.87 -4.09
CA ILE A 67 -8.70 1.62 -4.19
C ILE A 67 -9.66 0.53 -4.64
N GLU A 68 -9.34 -0.13 -5.76
CA GLU A 68 -10.17 -1.21 -6.28
C GLU A 68 -9.62 -2.57 -5.90
N LYS A 69 -8.29 -2.71 -5.88
CA LYS A 69 -7.68 -4.00 -5.65
C LYS A 69 -6.29 -3.80 -5.09
N THR A 70 -5.90 -4.65 -4.16
CA THR A 70 -4.55 -4.65 -3.62
C THR A 70 -3.98 -6.05 -3.64
N ILE A 71 -2.68 -6.15 -3.88
CA ILE A 71 -1.93 -7.40 -3.73
C ILE A 71 -0.75 -7.06 -2.85
N THR A 72 -0.58 -7.84 -1.79
CA THR A 72 0.51 -7.63 -0.84
C THR A 72 1.56 -8.71 -1.01
N CYS A 73 2.80 -8.29 -1.18
CA CYS A 73 3.93 -9.18 -1.34
C CYS A 73 4.88 -9.00 -0.17
N LEU A 74 5.06 -10.06 0.60
CA LEU A 74 5.97 -10.03 1.74
C LEU A 74 7.40 -10.15 1.26
N SER A 75 8.27 -9.25 1.71
CA SER A 75 9.70 -9.34 1.40
C SER A 75 10.33 -10.45 2.22
N ILE A 76 11.03 -11.35 1.55
CA ILE A 76 11.72 -12.45 2.23
C ILE A 76 13.23 -12.36 2.08
N SER A 77 13.73 -11.33 1.41
CA SER A 77 15.14 -11.24 1.07
C SER A 77 15.91 -10.30 2.00
N ASN A 78 15.36 -9.95 3.09
CA ASN A 78 15.95 -8.90 3.86
C ASN A 78 16.13 -9.30 5.31
#